data_f6e4d845667212c19db87acd213fed4b
#
_entry.id   f6e4d845667212c19db87acd213fed4b
#
_cell.length_a   1.000
_cell.length_b   1.000
_cell.length_c   1.000
_cell.angle_alpha   90.00
_cell.angle_beta   90.00
_cell.angle_gamma   90.00
#
_symmetry.space_group_name_H-M   'P 1'
#
loop_
_entity.id
_entity.type
_entity.pdbx_description
1 polymer ?
#
loop_
_entity_poly.entity_id
_entity_poly.type
_entity_poly.pdbx_seq_one_letter_code
_entity_poly.pdbx_strand_id
1 'polypeptide(L)' 'GGDVILIKDDRLADALTALPQRFRDILLMYWFLELADREIGERLSLSRRTVNNRRQQAYELLKRLMGGDANE' A
#
# COMPACT_ATOMS: atom_id res chain seq x y z
N GLY A 1 0.40 -7.92 -15.45
CA GLY A 1 0.00 -6.79 -15.21
C GLY A 1 0.88 -5.69 -14.74
N GLY A 2 0.21 -4.71 -14.21
CA GLY A 2 0.88 -3.51 -13.81
C GLY A 2 1.82 -3.69 -12.63
N ASP A 3 1.67 -4.75 -11.89
CA ASP A 3 2.48 -4.99 -10.72
C ASP A 3 3.96 -5.16 -11.07
N VAL A 4 4.24 -5.66 -12.24
CA VAL A 4 5.63 -5.82 -12.65
C VAL A 4 6.30 -4.46 -12.77
N ILE A 5 5.55 -3.47 -13.19
CA ILE A 5 6.07 -2.13 -13.35
C ILE A 5 6.42 -1.52 -11.99
N LEU A 6 5.64 -1.84 -10.98
CA LEU A 6 5.88 -1.33 -9.64
C LEU A 6 7.25 -1.73 -9.12
N ILE A 7 7.68 -2.94 -9.42
CA ILE A 7 8.95 -3.43 -8.93
C ILE A 7 10.12 -2.72 -9.61
N LYS A 8 9.92 -2.28 -10.84
CA LYS A 8 10.99 -1.63 -11.58
C LYS A 8 11.20 -0.17 -11.22
N ASP A 9 10.27 0.41 -10.51
CA ASP A 9 10.36 1.83 -10.17
C ASP A 9 11.08 1.97 -8.83
N ASP A 10 12.31 2.45 -8.87
CA ASP A 10 13.12 2.60 -7.67
C ASP A 10 12.49 3.59 -6.69
N ARG A 11 11.82 4.62 -7.20
CA ARG A 11 11.16 5.58 -6.32
C ARG A 11 10.02 4.91 -5.55
N LEU A 12 9.29 4.03 -6.23
CA LEU A 12 8.22 3.31 -5.56
C LEU A 12 8.78 2.36 -4.51
N ALA A 13 9.86 1.66 -4.84
CA ALA A 13 10.48 0.76 -3.89
C ALA A 13 10.98 1.51 -2.66
N ASP A 14 11.61 2.65 -2.86
CA ASP A 14 12.09 3.47 -1.76
C ASP A 14 10.93 3.98 -0.92
N ALA A 15 9.87 4.41 -1.56
CA ALA A 15 8.71 4.93 -0.84
C ALA A 15 8.04 3.84 -0.02
N LEU A 16 7.92 2.64 -0.59
CA LEU A 16 7.34 1.52 0.15
C LEU A 16 8.18 1.19 1.38
N THR A 17 9.49 1.22 1.22
CA THR A 17 10.38 0.94 2.34
C THR A 17 10.24 1.99 3.44
N ALA A 18 9.97 3.23 3.05
CA ALA A 18 9.83 4.32 4.01
C ALA A 18 8.48 4.32 4.72
N LEU A 19 7.50 3.60 4.19
CA LEU A 19 6.19 3.52 4.86
C LEU A 19 6.30 2.80 6.19
N PRO A 20 5.52 3.22 7.19
CA PRO A 20 5.39 2.40 8.39
C PRO A 20 4.93 0.99 8.01
N GLN A 21 5.41 0.02 8.75
CA GLN A 21 5.15 -1.38 8.41
C GLN A 21 3.66 -1.69 8.29
N ARG A 22 2.85 -1.12 9.16
CA ARG A 22 1.42 -1.41 9.15
C ARG A 22 0.75 -0.99 7.85
N PHE A 23 1.25 0.07 7.21
CA PHE A 23 0.73 0.51 5.93
C PHE A 23 1.34 -0.30 4.79
N ARG A 24 2.64 -0.54 4.87
CA ARG A 24 3.33 -1.30 3.83
C ARG A 24 2.75 -2.70 3.68
N ASP A 25 2.50 -3.37 4.81
CA ASP A 25 2.00 -4.73 4.77
C ASP A 25 0.64 -4.80 4.06
N ILE A 26 -0.23 -3.84 4.33
CA ILE A 26 -1.54 -3.84 3.70
C ILE A 26 -1.42 -3.65 2.19
N LEU A 27 -0.57 -2.73 1.76
CA LEU A 27 -0.39 -2.51 0.33
C LEU A 27 0.22 -3.72 -0.36
N LEU A 28 1.18 -4.37 0.29
CA LEU A 28 1.80 -5.55 -0.31
C LEU A 28 0.81 -6.69 -0.41
N MET A 29 -0.02 -6.88 0.60
CA MET A 29 -1.03 -7.92 0.54
C MET A 29 -2.05 -7.62 -0.55
N TYR A 30 -2.42 -6.37 -0.70
CA TYR A 30 -3.41 -6.00 -1.68
C TYR A 30 -2.86 -6.12 -3.11
N TRP A 31 -1.64 -5.63 -3.32
CA TRP A 31 -1.07 -5.58 -4.67
C TRP A 31 -0.43 -6.89 -5.10
N PHE A 32 0.37 -7.50 -4.24
CA PHE A 32 1.16 -8.65 -4.66
C PHE A 32 0.45 -9.96 -4.37
N LEU A 33 -0.23 -10.07 -3.25
CA LEU A 33 -0.97 -11.27 -2.93
C LEU A 33 -2.41 -11.21 -3.44
N GLU A 34 -2.82 -10.05 -3.93
CA GLU A 34 -4.15 -9.84 -4.52
C GLU A 34 -5.26 -10.25 -3.56
N LEU A 35 -5.07 -9.96 -2.30
CA LEU A 35 -6.07 -10.27 -1.28
C LEU A 35 -7.12 -9.17 -1.22
N ALA A 36 -8.37 -9.57 -1.01
CA ALA A 36 -9.43 -8.61 -0.75
C ALA A 36 -9.28 -8.05 0.66
N ASP A 37 -9.89 -6.88 0.89
CA ASP A 37 -9.79 -6.24 2.19
C ASP A 37 -10.23 -7.16 3.32
N ARG A 38 -11.27 -7.97 3.08
CA ARG A 38 -11.74 -8.90 4.09
C ARG A 38 -10.67 -9.93 4.43
N GLU A 39 -9.97 -10.42 3.41
CA GLU A 39 -8.93 -11.42 3.63
C GLU A 39 -7.74 -10.82 4.36
N ILE A 40 -7.39 -9.60 4.02
CA ILE A 40 -6.32 -8.90 4.71
C ILE A 40 -6.69 -8.71 6.17
N GLY A 41 -7.95 -8.34 6.41
CA GLY A 41 -8.42 -8.16 7.77
C GLY A 41 -8.32 -9.42 8.60
N GLU A 42 -8.64 -10.57 7.99
CA GLU A 42 -8.53 -11.83 8.69
C GLU A 42 -7.09 -12.12 9.08
N ARG A 43 -6.14 -11.83 8.21
CA ARG A 43 -4.74 -12.08 8.49
C ARG A 43 -4.17 -11.14 9.54
N LEU A 44 -4.66 -9.90 9.57
CA LEU A 44 -4.12 -8.89 10.47
C LEU A 44 -4.99 -8.67 11.70
N SER A 45 -6.08 -9.42 11.83
CA SER A 45 -7.03 -9.27 12.93
C SER A 45 -7.65 -7.88 12.94
N LEU A 46 -8.01 -7.40 11.77
CA LEU A 46 -8.65 -6.11 11.60
C LEU A 46 -9.97 -6.28 10.87
N SER A 47 -10.90 -5.36 11.12
CA SER A 47 -12.14 -5.36 10.36
C SER A 47 -11.87 -4.95 8.91
N ARG A 48 -12.75 -5.36 8.01
CA ARG A 48 -12.64 -4.97 6.62
C ARG A 48 -12.62 -3.45 6.47
N ARG A 49 -13.45 -2.77 7.25
CA ARG A 49 -13.51 -1.32 7.18
C ARG A 49 -12.18 -0.69 7.59
N THR A 50 -11.57 -1.21 8.64
CA THR A 50 -10.29 -0.70 9.09
C THR A 50 -9.22 -0.93 8.02
N VAL A 51 -9.23 -2.10 7.39
CA VAL A 51 -8.28 -2.38 6.32
C VAL A 51 -8.47 -1.39 5.18
N ASN A 52 -9.71 -1.16 4.78
CA ASN A 52 -9.99 -0.23 3.69
C ASN A 52 -9.48 1.16 4.02
N ASN A 53 -9.76 1.66 5.22
CA ASN A 53 -9.31 2.98 5.62
C ASN A 53 -7.79 3.06 5.64
N ARG A 54 -7.13 2.05 6.19
CA ARG A 54 -5.68 2.05 6.25
C ARG A 54 -5.05 1.92 4.87
N ARG A 55 -5.68 1.16 4.00
CA ARG A 55 -5.17 1.03 2.64
C ARG A 55 -5.21 2.38 1.93
N GLN A 56 -6.29 3.11 2.11
CA GLN A 56 -6.39 4.44 1.51
C GLN A 56 -5.38 5.40 2.10
N GLN A 57 -5.20 5.36 3.41
CA GLN A 57 -4.19 6.20 4.06
C GLN A 57 -2.79 5.83 3.59
N ALA A 58 -2.53 4.54 3.46
CA ALA A 58 -1.23 4.08 2.98
C ALA A 58 -0.95 4.58 1.58
N TYR A 59 -1.97 4.54 0.72
CA TYR A 59 -1.81 5.00 -0.64
C TYR A 59 -1.52 6.50 -0.68
N GLU A 60 -2.24 7.28 0.11
CA GLU A 60 -2.01 8.72 0.15
C GLU A 60 -0.61 9.04 0.64
N LEU A 61 -0.18 8.35 1.68
CA LEU A 61 1.16 8.56 2.20
C LEU A 61 2.21 8.16 1.17
N LEU A 62 1.97 7.06 0.48
CA LEU A 62 2.90 6.61 -0.56
C LEU A 62 3.05 7.67 -1.64
N LYS A 63 1.95 8.26 -2.06
CA LYS A 63 1.99 9.31 -3.08
C LYS A 63 2.84 10.49 -2.62
N ARG A 64 2.70 10.87 -1.35
CA ARG A 64 3.49 11.96 -0.81
C ARG A 64 4.97 11.63 -0.80
N LEU A 65 5.29 10.40 -0.41
CA LEU A 65 6.69 9.98 -0.37
C LEU A 65 7.30 9.95 -1.75
N MET A 66 6.49 9.76 -2.77
CA MET A 66 6.95 9.79 -4.14
C MET A 66 6.92 11.20 -4.73
N GLY A 67 6.45 12.17 -3.94
CA GLY A 67 6.39 13.55 -4.39
C GLY A 67 5.26 13.84 -5.35
N GLY A 68 4.32 12.92 -5.51
CA GLY A 68 3.29 13.08 -6.52
C GLY A 68 2.32 14.21 -6.28
N ASP A 69 2.00 14.47 -5.04
CA ASP A 69 1.03 15.50 -4.73
C ASP A 69 1.62 16.90 -4.78
N ALA A 70 2.94 17.00 -4.84
CA ALA A 70 3.57 18.31 -4.87
C ALA A 70 3.32 19.03 -6.18
N ASN A 71 2.90 18.32 -7.18
CA ASN A 71 2.71 18.90 -8.49
C ASN A 71 1.34 19.47 -8.72
N GLU A 72 0.47 19.19 -7.85
CA GLU A 72 -0.92 19.53 -8.10
C GLU A 72 -1.29 20.98 -7.86
#